data_7bba2b33d0dc63cc1a44315736587c06
#
_entry.id   7bba2b33d0dc63cc1a44315736587c06
#
_cell.length_a   1.000
_cell.length_b   1.000
_cell.length_c   1.000
_cell.angle_alpha   90.00
_cell.angle_beta   90.00
_cell.angle_gamma   90.00
#
_symmetry.space_group_name_H-M   'P 1'
#
loop_
_entity.id
_entity.type
_entity.pdbx_description
1 polymer ?
#
loop_
_entity_poly.entity_id
_entity_poly.type
_entity_poly.pdbx_seq_one_letter_code
_entity_poly.pdbx_strand_id
1 'polypeptide(L)'
;MQEYCYQIRKLKMLKVAILDDYQNVAQQFVDLKKLSGKYEFKIFSEPFLDEADAIEQLADFEALLIMRERTPITKNLIDNLNDLKFVITSGLRNKSVDLEAAKKRKIIVCGTDINVNPTPELTWALILGLARNFKEEIDNMYQGYWQTTIGVELKGKILGLIGLGRVGTEVAKIGKAFGMQVMAWSENLSLDKCKELDVLPCSKDDLITNSDVLSIHVQGGNRYKDCITLKELDKMKKTAF
;
A
#
# COMPACT_ATOMS: atom_id res chain seq x y z
N MET A 1 22.46 -13.28 60.20
CA MET A 1 21.29 -12.95 59.36
C MET A 1 21.83 -12.35 58.06
N GLN A 2 22.00 -13.19 57.05
CA GLN A 2 22.49 -12.74 55.76
C GLN A 2 21.30 -12.13 54.98
N GLU A 3 21.36 -10.82 54.75
CA GLU A 3 20.46 -10.14 53.82
C GLU A 3 20.80 -10.58 52.39
N TYR A 4 19.96 -11.45 51.82
CA TYR A 4 19.97 -11.72 50.40
C TYR A 4 19.38 -10.49 49.68
N CYS A 5 20.27 -9.62 49.24
CA CYS A 5 19.92 -8.55 48.31
C CYS A 5 19.55 -9.18 46.97
N TYR A 6 18.27 -9.42 46.71
CA TYR A 6 17.77 -9.73 45.40
C TYR A 6 17.99 -8.51 44.50
N GLN A 7 19.09 -8.51 43.75
CA GLN A 7 19.24 -7.62 42.60
C GLN A 7 18.16 -8.01 41.62
N ILE A 8 17.03 -7.31 41.64
CA ILE A 8 16.07 -7.30 40.54
C ILE A 8 16.84 -6.74 39.34
N ARG A 9 17.38 -7.62 38.48
CA ARG A 9 17.80 -7.22 37.14
C ARG A 9 16.58 -6.59 36.53
N LYS A 10 16.53 -5.24 36.43
CA LYS A 10 15.59 -4.53 35.58
C LYS A 10 15.80 -5.14 34.21
N LEU A 11 14.89 -5.99 33.77
CA LEU A 11 14.91 -6.49 32.39
C LEU A 11 14.92 -5.24 31.50
N LYS A 12 15.99 -5.05 30.73
CA LYS A 12 16.08 -3.93 29.77
C LYS A 12 14.88 -4.08 28.84
N MET A 13 13.96 -3.12 28.87
CA MET A 13 12.82 -3.12 27.94
C MET A 13 13.36 -2.97 26.52
N LEU A 14 12.80 -3.74 25.58
CA LEU A 14 13.15 -3.64 24.18
C LEU A 14 12.50 -2.38 23.60
N LYS A 15 13.32 -1.50 23.02
CA LYS A 15 12.85 -0.26 22.40
C LYS A 15 12.32 -0.56 20.98
N VAL A 16 11.09 -0.18 20.73
CA VAL A 16 10.36 -0.45 19.49
C VAL A 16 9.91 0.86 18.86
N ALA A 17 10.34 1.13 17.63
CA ALA A 17 9.85 2.23 16.83
C ALA A 17 8.71 1.74 15.92
N ILE A 18 7.57 2.42 15.97
CA ILE A 18 6.47 2.25 15.01
C ILE A 18 6.56 3.41 14.02
N LEU A 19 6.90 3.11 12.78
CA LEU A 19 7.13 4.11 11.73
C LEU A 19 5.88 4.35 10.89
N ASP A 20 5.79 5.55 10.33
CA ASP A 20 4.81 5.91 9.30
C ASP A 20 3.34 5.83 9.74
N ASP A 21 3.04 6.03 11.02
CA ASP A 21 1.67 6.08 11.54
C ASP A 21 1.02 7.47 11.30
N TYR A 22 0.94 7.88 10.04
CA TYR A 22 0.45 9.21 9.62
C TYR A 22 -0.99 9.51 10.07
N GLN A 23 -1.77 8.47 10.36
CA GLN A 23 -3.15 8.60 10.84
C GLN A 23 -3.24 8.60 12.39
N ASN A 24 -2.15 8.39 13.12
CA ASN A 24 -2.14 8.22 14.58
C ASN A 24 -3.10 7.12 15.08
N VAL A 25 -3.10 5.97 14.41
CA VAL A 25 -4.04 4.88 14.69
C VAL A 25 -3.42 3.66 15.37
N ALA A 26 -2.11 3.58 15.50
CA ALA A 26 -1.44 2.41 16.08
C ALA A 26 -2.02 1.99 17.45
N GLN A 27 -2.31 2.96 18.30
CA GLN A 27 -2.88 2.71 19.63
C GLN A 27 -4.35 2.26 19.61
N GLN A 28 -5.06 2.44 18.49
CA GLN A 28 -6.45 1.98 18.34
C GLN A 28 -6.51 0.48 18.05
N PHE A 29 -5.46 -0.06 17.43
CA PHE A 29 -5.39 -1.47 17.04
C PHE A 29 -4.64 -2.35 18.04
N VAL A 30 -3.75 -1.76 18.85
CA VAL A 30 -2.93 -2.49 19.82
C VAL A 30 -2.93 -1.76 21.16
N ASP A 31 -3.28 -2.46 22.23
CA ASP A 31 -3.14 -1.94 23.59
C ASP A 31 -1.66 -2.00 24.01
N LEU A 32 -0.91 -0.97 23.64
CA LEU A 32 0.53 -0.87 23.94
C LEU A 32 0.80 -0.84 25.45
N LYS A 33 -0.17 -0.42 26.29
CA LYS A 33 -0.03 -0.39 27.74
C LYS A 33 0.12 -1.79 28.32
N LYS A 34 -0.58 -2.78 27.76
CA LYS A 34 -0.42 -4.19 28.20
C LYS A 34 0.96 -4.77 27.91
N LEU A 35 1.71 -4.16 27.00
CA LEU A 35 3.04 -4.57 26.58
C LEU A 35 4.15 -3.75 27.26
N SER A 36 3.81 -2.66 27.96
CA SER A 36 4.77 -1.69 28.52
C SER A 36 5.72 -2.26 29.59
N GLY A 37 5.42 -3.43 30.14
CA GLY A 37 6.34 -4.12 31.06
C GLY A 37 7.54 -4.80 30.41
N LYS A 38 7.49 -4.99 29.07
CA LYS A 38 8.54 -5.68 28.26
C LYS A 38 9.10 -4.81 27.15
N TYR A 39 8.30 -3.87 26.65
CA TYR A 39 8.61 -3.04 25.49
C TYR A 39 8.37 -1.57 25.77
N GLU A 40 9.24 -0.73 25.23
CA GLU A 40 9.10 0.72 25.19
C GLU A 40 8.81 1.13 23.76
N PHE A 41 7.64 1.73 23.50
CA PHE A 41 7.20 2.11 22.15
C PHE A 41 7.35 3.61 21.92
N LYS A 42 7.89 3.96 20.75
CA LYS A 42 7.79 5.33 20.19
C LYS A 42 7.13 5.26 18.83
N ILE A 43 6.10 6.09 18.63
CA ILE A 43 5.37 6.20 17.37
C ILE A 43 5.90 7.40 16.60
N PHE A 44 6.20 7.21 15.34
CA PHE A 44 6.60 8.24 14.41
C PHE A 44 5.44 8.46 13.41
N SER A 45 4.77 9.60 13.54
CA SER A 45 3.60 9.95 12.74
C SER A 45 3.94 10.82 11.54
N GLU A 46 5.17 11.34 11.48
CA GLU A 46 5.69 12.13 10.39
C GLU A 46 6.82 11.40 9.69
N PRO A 47 7.03 11.64 8.39
CA PRO A 47 8.18 11.09 7.68
C PRO A 47 9.48 11.72 8.22
N PHE A 48 10.58 10.98 8.12
CA PHE A 48 11.91 11.53 8.38
C PHE A 48 12.26 12.55 7.29
N LEU A 49 13.06 13.56 7.65
CA LEU A 49 13.51 14.58 6.70
C LEU A 49 14.38 13.97 5.60
N ASP A 50 15.28 13.10 6.01
CA ASP A 50 16.16 12.31 5.15
C ASP A 50 16.68 11.06 5.89
N GLU A 51 17.59 10.33 5.27
CA GLU A 51 18.17 9.12 5.86
C GLU A 51 19.05 9.41 7.07
N ALA A 52 19.72 10.55 7.12
CA ALA A 52 20.58 10.93 8.25
C ALA A 52 19.74 11.23 9.48
N ASP A 53 18.61 11.92 9.33
CA ASP A 53 17.62 12.15 10.36
C ASP A 53 17.02 10.81 10.86
N ALA A 54 16.73 9.89 9.94
CA ALA A 54 16.25 8.55 10.33
C ALA A 54 17.30 7.78 11.16
N ILE A 55 18.58 7.82 10.79
CA ILE A 55 19.66 7.19 11.53
C ILE A 55 19.76 7.77 12.94
N GLU A 56 19.74 9.10 13.07
CA GLU A 56 19.82 9.76 14.38
C GLU A 56 18.64 9.40 15.28
N GLN A 57 17.44 9.52 14.75
CA GLN A 57 16.22 9.29 15.53
C GLN A 57 15.99 7.82 15.90
N LEU A 58 16.50 6.88 15.10
CA LEU A 58 16.32 5.44 15.28
C LEU A 58 17.50 4.75 15.97
N ALA A 59 18.59 5.46 16.28
CA ALA A 59 19.85 4.89 16.79
C ALA A 59 19.69 3.94 18.00
N ASP A 60 18.76 4.25 18.89
CA ASP A 60 18.54 3.52 20.15
C ASP A 60 17.53 2.36 20.04
N PHE A 61 16.92 2.15 18.88
CA PHE A 61 15.82 1.17 18.73
C PHE A 61 16.34 -0.21 18.34
N GLU A 62 15.79 -1.23 19.01
CA GLU A 62 16.11 -2.64 18.77
C GLU A 62 15.14 -3.30 17.77
N ALA A 63 13.96 -2.71 17.59
CA ALA A 63 12.95 -3.19 16.64
C ALA A 63 12.27 -2.03 15.89
N LEU A 64 12.05 -2.23 14.59
CA LEU A 64 11.29 -1.31 13.73
C LEU A 64 10.03 -2.00 13.23
N LEU A 65 8.87 -1.42 13.46
CA LEU A 65 7.61 -1.78 12.83
C LEU A 65 7.38 -0.79 11.69
N ILE A 66 7.42 -1.28 10.46
CA ILE A 66 7.37 -0.42 9.26
C ILE A 66 6.08 -0.65 8.47
N MET A 67 5.56 0.42 7.89
CA MET A 67 4.33 0.39 7.11
C MET A 67 4.64 0.34 5.61
N ARG A 68 4.60 -0.88 5.04
CA ARG A 68 4.84 -1.09 3.61
C ARG A 68 6.18 -0.48 3.18
N GLU A 69 6.24 0.08 1.98
CA GLU A 69 7.43 0.69 1.38
C GLU A 69 7.54 2.21 1.68
N ARG A 70 6.97 2.72 2.80
CA ARG A 70 6.99 4.16 3.12
C ARG A 70 8.39 4.65 3.49
N THR A 71 8.97 4.10 4.56
CA THR A 71 10.36 4.39 4.94
C THR A 71 11.30 3.34 4.35
N PRO A 72 12.28 3.70 3.50
CA PRO A 72 13.29 2.78 3.00
C PRO A 72 14.23 2.31 4.12
N ILE A 73 14.36 1.00 4.28
CA ILE A 73 15.31 0.38 5.21
C ILE A 73 16.53 -0.06 4.41
N THR A 74 17.35 0.91 4.06
CA THR A 74 18.51 0.75 3.19
C THR A 74 19.67 0.06 3.91
N LYS A 75 20.67 -0.35 3.14
CA LYS A 75 21.93 -0.85 3.70
C LYS A 75 22.58 0.16 4.63
N ASN A 76 22.62 1.46 4.24
CA ASN A 76 23.24 2.50 5.05
C ASN A 76 22.50 2.70 6.37
N LEU A 77 21.17 2.76 6.37
CA LEU A 77 20.37 2.81 7.59
C LEU A 77 20.66 1.60 8.50
N ILE A 78 20.61 0.39 7.94
CA ILE A 78 20.90 -0.86 8.67
C ILE A 78 22.29 -0.84 9.29
N ASP A 79 23.31 -0.43 8.54
CA ASP A 79 24.70 -0.43 9.00
C ASP A 79 24.96 0.55 10.16
N ASN A 80 24.18 1.63 10.25
CA ASN A 80 24.29 2.65 11.27
C ASN A 80 23.41 2.42 12.52
N LEU A 81 22.39 1.55 12.44
CA LEU A 81 21.56 1.20 13.62
C LEU A 81 22.15 0.01 14.39
N ASN A 82 23.12 0.29 15.28
CA ASN A 82 23.90 -0.74 15.94
C ASN A 82 23.07 -1.71 16.81
N ASP A 83 22.03 -1.25 17.45
CA ASP A 83 21.18 -2.03 18.36
C ASP A 83 20.03 -2.75 17.63
N LEU A 84 19.84 -2.52 16.33
CA LEU A 84 18.73 -3.09 15.56
C LEU A 84 18.81 -4.62 15.46
N LYS A 85 17.73 -5.30 15.87
CA LYS A 85 17.58 -6.77 15.88
C LYS A 85 16.42 -7.25 15.03
N PHE A 86 15.36 -6.43 14.92
CA PHE A 86 14.11 -6.83 14.26
C PHE A 86 13.61 -5.73 13.32
N VAL A 87 13.15 -6.15 12.14
CA VAL A 87 12.35 -5.32 11.23
C VAL A 87 11.06 -6.08 10.91
N ILE A 88 9.93 -5.54 11.31
CA ILE A 88 8.62 -6.12 11.07
C ILE A 88 7.87 -5.21 10.09
N THR A 89 7.52 -5.74 8.91
CA THR A 89 6.78 -5.00 7.88
C THR A 89 5.34 -5.45 7.80
N SER A 90 4.42 -4.51 7.57
CA SER A 90 3.06 -4.85 7.19
C SER A 90 3.05 -5.43 5.78
N GLY A 91 2.64 -6.71 5.65
CA GLY A 91 2.69 -7.51 4.43
C GLY A 91 3.95 -8.34 4.29
N LEU A 92 3.81 -9.49 3.62
CA LEU A 92 4.87 -10.51 3.49
C LEU A 92 6.05 -10.10 2.59
N ARG A 93 5.90 -9.05 1.79
CA ARG A 93 6.93 -8.59 0.85
C ARG A 93 7.08 -7.08 0.95
N ASN A 94 8.32 -6.65 1.14
CA ASN A 94 8.66 -5.24 1.16
C ASN A 94 9.98 -5.04 0.39
N LYS A 95 9.92 -4.29 -0.71
CA LYS A 95 11.08 -4.05 -1.57
C LYS A 95 11.97 -2.90 -1.09
N SER A 96 11.52 -2.14 -0.10
CA SER A 96 12.30 -1.05 0.49
C SER A 96 13.25 -1.52 1.58
N VAL A 97 13.26 -2.81 1.92
CA VAL A 97 14.18 -3.41 2.91
C VAL A 97 15.34 -4.10 2.22
N ASP A 98 16.56 -3.71 2.55
CA ASP A 98 17.77 -4.41 2.10
C ASP A 98 17.96 -5.70 2.91
N LEU A 99 17.40 -6.80 2.39
CA LEU A 99 17.43 -8.11 3.03
C LEU A 99 18.86 -8.69 3.14
N GLU A 100 19.75 -8.35 2.21
CA GLU A 100 21.12 -8.84 2.26
C GLU A 100 21.93 -8.14 3.37
N ALA A 101 21.75 -6.84 3.54
CA ALA A 101 22.32 -6.11 4.66
C ALA A 101 21.78 -6.60 5.99
N ALA A 102 20.47 -6.78 6.09
CA ALA A 102 19.82 -7.32 7.29
C ALA A 102 20.37 -8.71 7.66
N LYS A 103 20.49 -9.60 6.67
CA LYS A 103 21.05 -10.96 6.86
C LYS A 103 22.49 -10.93 7.35
N LYS A 104 23.36 -10.08 6.76
CA LYS A 104 24.76 -9.92 7.20
C LYS A 104 24.86 -9.47 8.65
N ARG A 105 23.95 -8.58 9.08
CA ARG A 105 23.85 -8.08 10.45
C ARG A 105 23.06 -9.00 11.38
N LYS A 106 22.56 -10.16 10.89
CA LYS A 106 21.71 -11.11 11.63
C LYS A 106 20.42 -10.47 12.19
N ILE A 107 19.92 -9.45 11.51
CA ILE A 107 18.65 -8.81 11.83
C ILE A 107 17.53 -9.70 11.30
N ILE A 108 16.54 -9.99 12.15
CA ILE A 108 15.37 -10.78 11.78
C ILE A 108 14.38 -9.86 11.06
N VAL A 109 14.06 -10.21 9.80
CA VAL A 109 13.04 -9.51 9.02
C VAL A 109 11.83 -10.42 8.87
N CYS A 110 10.67 -9.96 9.31
CA CYS A 110 9.41 -10.70 9.14
C CYS A 110 8.30 -9.77 8.65
N GLY A 111 7.28 -10.37 8.04
CA GLY A 111 6.10 -9.66 7.55
C GLY A 111 4.83 -10.26 8.13
N THR A 112 3.75 -9.49 8.05
CA THR A 112 2.42 -9.92 8.45
C THR A 112 1.61 -10.35 7.24
N ASP A 113 0.53 -11.08 7.46
CA ASP A 113 -0.51 -11.24 6.45
C ASP A 113 -1.14 -9.88 6.12
N ILE A 114 -1.75 -9.81 4.94
CA ILE A 114 -2.41 -8.60 4.45
C ILE A 114 -3.89 -8.88 4.15
N ASN A 115 -4.73 -7.94 4.55
CA ASN A 115 -6.08 -7.86 4.03
C ASN A 115 -6.05 -7.14 2.67
N VAL A 116 -6.51 -7.80 1.61
CA VAL A 116 -6.52 -7.24 0.25
C VAL A 116 -7.80 -6.47 -0.07
N ASN A 117 -8.87 -6.65 0.70
CA ASN A 117 -10.20 -6.10 0.41
C ASN A 117 -10.27 -4.56 0.38
N PRO A 118 -9.59 -3.83 1.26
CA PRO A 118 -9.65 -2.36 1.24
C PRO A 118 -9.20 -1.72 -0.08
N THR A 119 -8.26 -2.36 -0.80
CA THR A 119 -7.77 -1.80 -2.07
C THR A 119 -8.81 -1.83 -3.19
N PRO A 120 -9.52 -2.94 -3.48
CA PRO A 120 -10.64 -2.94 -4.42
C PRO A 120 -11.77 -2.00 -3.99
N GLU A 121 -12.08 -1.90 -2.70
CA GLU A 121 -13.11 -1.00 -2.17
C GLU A 121 -12.77 0.47 -2.48
N LEU A 122 -11.54 0.89 -2.18
CA LEU A 122 -11.08 2.23 -2.52
C LEU A 122 -11.04 2.47 -4.04
N THR A 123 -10.62 1.46 -4.82
CA THR A 123 -10.63 1.55 -6.28
C THR A 123 -12.03 1.86 -6.78
N TRP A 124 -13.05 1.16 -6.29
CA TRP A 124 -14.43 1.39 -6.68
C TRP A 124 -15.00 2.69 -6.16
N ALA A 125 -14.61 3.12 -4.95
CA ALA A 125 -14.97 4.44 -4.44
C ALA A 125 -14.47 5.55 -5.37
N LEU A 126 -13.23 5.44 -5.87
CA LEU A 126 -12.66 6.39 -6.82
C LEU A 126 -13.34 6.33 -8.19
N ILE A 127 -13.56 5.14 -8.74
CA ILE A 127 -14.25 4.95 -10.03
C ILE A 127 -15.66 5.58 -9.98
N LEU A 128 -16.43 5.26 -8.93
CA LEU A 128 -17.77 5.81 -8.75
C LEU A 128 -17.75 7.32 -8.49
N GLY A 129 -16.77 7.77 -7.71
CA GLY A 129 -16.58 9.19 -7.43
C GLY A 129 -16.33 10.01 -8.70
N LEU A 130 -15.48 9.50 -9.60
CA LEU A 130 -15.21 10.11 -10.89
C LEU A 130 -16.43 10.01 -11.84
N ALA A 131 -17.03 8.83 -11.97
CA ALA A 131 -18.18 8.61 -12.84
C ALA A 131 -19.41 9.46 -12.45
N ARG A 132 -19.54 9.83 -11.18
CA ARG A 132 -20.68 10.57 -10.64
C ARG A 132 -20.32 12.01 -10.22
N ASN A 133 -19.10 12.48 -10.55
CA ASN A 133 -18.60 13.83 -10.23
C ASN A 133 -18.76 14.19 -8.73
N PHE A 134 -18.49 13.22 -7.81
CA PHE A 134 -18.77 13.40 -6.38
C PHE A 134 -18.11 14.63 -5.78
N LYS A 135 -16.87 14.92 -6.15
CA LYS A 135 -16.18 16.09 -5.62
C LYS A 135 -16.93 17.37 -5.97
N GLU A 136 -17.25 17.54 -7.24
CA GLU A 136 -17.93 18.74 -7.74
C GLU A 136 -19.34 18.89 -7.15
N GLU A 137 -20.11 17.80 -7.12
CA GLU A 137 -21.47 17.82 -6.54
C GLU A 137 -21.46 18.10 -5.03
N ILE A 138 -20.48 17.56 -4.29
CA ILE A 138 -20.32 17.83 -2.86
C ILE A 138 -19.95 19.29 -2.64
N ASP A 139 -18.97 19.83 -3.38
CA ASP A 139 -18.54 21.23 -3.27
C ASP A 139 -19.70 22.18 -3.59
N ASN A 140 -20.47 21.87 -4.64
CA ASN A 140 -21.63 22.66 -5.04
C ASN A 140 -22.76 22.61 -4.00
N MET A 141 -23.00 21.45 -3.38
CA MET A 141 -23.95 21.32 -2.26
C MET A 141 -23.60 22.25 -1.09
N TYR A 142 -22.32 22.32 -0.71
CA TYR A 142 -21.86 23.24 0.34
C TYR A 142 -22.07 24.72 -0.03
N GLN A 143 -22.11 25.04 -1.32
CA GLN A 143 -22.37 26.38 -1.84
C GLN A 143 -23.86 26.67 -2.08
N GLY A 144 -24.75 25.71 -1.79
CA GLY A 144 -26.19 25.86 -1.98
C GLY A 144 -26.72 25.52 -3.38
N TYR A 145 -25.87 24.92 -4.24
CA TYR A 145 -26.30 24.43 -5.56
C TYR A 145 -26.78 22.98 -5.48
N TRP A 146 -27.60 22.55 -6.43
CA TRP A 146 -28.19 21.23 -6.46
C TRP A 146 -28.20 20.65 -7.88
N GLN A 147 -27.67 19.41 -8.03
CA GLN A 147 -27.66 18.64 -9.29
C GLN A 147 -27.05 19.45 -10.46
N THR A 148 -25.83 19.86 -10.34
CA THR A 148 -25.15 20.75 -11.29
C THR A 148 -24.45 19.99 -12.42
N THR A 149 -24.19 18.70 -12.24
CA THR A 149 -23.49 17.88 -13.22
C THR A 149 -24.28 16.65 -13.66
N ILE A 150 -23.88 16.07 -14.79
CA ILE A 150 -24.42 14.79 -15.28
C ILE A 150 -23.32 13.75 -15.23
N GLY A 151 -23.51 12.69 -14.43
CA GLY A 151 -22.57 11.59 -14.32
C GLY A 151 -22.60 10.65 -15.51
N VAL A 152 -21.61 9.76 -15.57
CA VAL A 152 -21.47 8.73 -16.60
C VAL A 152 -21.99 7.39 -16.06
N GLU A 153 -22.82 6.70 -16.86
CA GLU A 153 -23.23 5.32 -16.58
C GLU A 153 -22.09 4.36 -16.92
N LEU A 154 -21.83 3.39 -16.01
CA LEU A 154 -20.76 2.40 -16.18
C LEU A 154 -21.20 1.17 -16.98
N LYS A 155 -22.50 0.84 -17.02
CA LYS A 155 -23.03 -0.30 -17.77
C LYS A 155 -22.65 -0.20 -19.25
N GLY A 156 -22.12 -1.29 -19.80
CA GLY A 156 -21.67 -1.37 -21.18
C GLY A 156 -20.32 -0.68 -21.46
N LYS A 157 -19.74 0.04 -20.49
CA LYS A 157 -18.40 0.64 -20.58
C LYS A 157 -17.31 -0.41 -20.41
N ILE A 158 -16.11 -0.09 -20.88
CA ILE A 158 -14.95 -0.95 -20.78
C ILE A 158 -14.09 -0.57 -19.59
N LEU A 159 -13.93 -1.54 -18.66
CA LEU A 159 -12.96 -1.46 -17.58
C LEU A 159 -11.66 -2.13 -18.00
N GLY A 160 -10.62 -1.34 -18.21
CA GLY A 160 -9.27 -1.82 -18.50
C GLY A 160 -8.47 -2.02 -17.21
N LEU A 161 -7.86 -3.20 -17.06
CA LEU A 161 -7.03 -3.54 -15.90
C LEU A 161 -5.59 -3.82 -16.31
N ILE A 162 -4.66 -2.99 -15.86
CA ILE A 162 -3.24 -3.31 -15.90
C ILE A 162 -2.93 -4.17 -14.68
N GLY A 163 -2.92 -5.50 -14.89
CA GLY A 163 -2.73 -6.49 -13.84
C GLY A 163 -4.02 -7.16 -13.38
N LEU A 164 -4.06 -8.50 -13.50
CA LEU A 164 -5.17 -9.36 -13.05
C LEU A 164 -4.69 -10.24 -11.87
N GLY A 165 -3.98 -9.62 -10.92
CA GLY A 165 -3.55 -10.25 -9.67
C GLY A 165 -4.69 -10.37 -8.66
N ARG A 166 -4.39 -10.49 -7.36
CA ARG A 166 -5.42 -10.59 -6.30
C ARG A 166 -6.38 -9.39 -6.31
N VAL A 167 -5.84 -8.18 -6.32
CA VAL A 167 -6.65 -6.94 -6.33
C VAL A 167 -7.42 -6.80 -7.65
N GLY A 168 -6.73 -6.90 -8.80
CA GLY A 168 -7.36 -6.77 -10.11
C GLY A 168 -8.49 -7.78 -10.36
N THR A 169 -8.39 -8.99 -9.77
CA THR A 169 -9.46 -9.98 -9.81
C THR A 169 -10.73 -9.51 -9.11
N GLU A 170 -10.61 -8.96 -7.92
CA GLU A 170 -11.77 -8.46 -7.18
C GLU A 170 -12.36 -7.21 -7.85
N VAL A 171 -11.53 -6.32 -8.37
CA VAL A 171 -11.98 -5.17 -9.16
C VAL A 171 -12.72 -5.62 -10.43
N ALA A 172 -12.23 -6.67 -11.12
CA ALA A 172 -12.90 -7.23 -12.29
C ALA A 172 -14.29 -7.79 -11.97
N LYS A 173 -14.42 -8.57 -10.89
CA LYS A 173 -15.71 -9.13 -10.45
C LYS A 173 -16.76 -8.05 -10.20
N ILE A 174 -16.38 -6.97 -9.51
CA ILE A 174 -17.26 -5.85 -9.23
C ILE A 174 -17.62 -5.11 -10.52
N GLY A 175 -16.65 -4.90 -11.43
CA GLY A 175 -16.91 -4.28 -12.75
C GLY A 175 -17.96 -5.04 -13.55
N LYS A 176 -17.88 -6.36 -13.53
CA LYS A 176 -18.90 -7.20 -14.17
C LYS A 176 -20.27 -7.06 -13.50
N ALA A 177 -20.33 -6.94 -12.17
CA ALA A 177 -21.56 -6.69 -11.45
C ALA A 177 -22.21 -5.34 -11.84
N PHE A 178 -21.43 -4.35 -12.23
CA PHE A 178 -21.88 -3.10 -12.84
C PHE A 178 -22.25 -3.22 -14.32
N GLY A 179 -22.14 -4.41 -14.91
CA GLY A 179 -22.45 -4.63 -16.34
C GLY A 179 -21.37 -4.07 -17.27
N MET A 180 -20.15 -3.86 -16.79
CA MET A 180 -19.02 -3.45 -17.62
C MET A 180 -18.42 -4.63 -18.38
N GLN A 181 -17.85 -4.36 -19.54
CA GLN A 181 -16.90 -5.28 -20.19
C GLN A 181 -15.54 -5.11 -19.53
N VAL A 182 -14.87 -6.20 -19.18
CA VAL A 182 -13.57 -6.14 -18.52
C VAL A 182 -12.49 -6.65 -19.45
N MET A 183 -11.47 -5.83 -19.68
CA MET A 183 -10.26 -6.17 -20.42
C MET A 183 -9.06 -6.15 -19.48
N ALA A 184 -8.07 -7.00 -19.72
CA ALA A 184 -6.87 -7.00 -18.91
C ALA A 184 -5.59 -7.21 -19.73
N TRP A 185 -4.53 -6.58 -19.25
CA TRP A 185 -3.17 -6.79 -19.71
C TRP A 185 -2.19 -6.87 -18.54
N SER A 186 -1.23 -7.73 -18.65
CA SER A 186 0.03 -7.71 -17.88
C SER A 186 1.06 -8.59 -18.58
N GLU A 187 2.34 -8.40 -18.31
CA GLU A 187 3.41 -9.20 -18.93
C GLU A 187 3.26 -10.72 -18.68
N ASN A 188 2.67 -11.11 -17.55
CA ASN A 188 2.45 -12.50 -17.16
C ASN A 188 0.95 -12.77 -16.95
N LEU A 189 0.11 -12.33 -17.89
CA LEU A 189 -1.33 -12.53 -17.82
C LEU A 189 -1.67 -14.01 -17.99
N SER A 190 -2.39 -14.61 -17.05
CA SER A 190 -2.90 -15.97 -17.16
C SER A 190 -4.17 -16.00 -18.01
N LEU A 191 -4.12 -16.68 -19.15
CA LEU A 191 -5.28 -16.85 -20.04
C LEU A 191 -6.38 -17.70 -19.39
N ASP A 192 -6.01 -18.70 -18.60
CA ASP A 192 -6.97 -19.55 -17.89
C ASP A 192 -7.75 -18.71 -16.87
N LYS A 193 -7.06 -17.85 -16.15
CA LYS A 193 -7.70 -16.91 -15.23
C LYS A 193 -8.60 -15.91 -15.94
N CYS A 194 -8.21 -15.44 -17.10
CA CYS A 194 -9.06 -14.60 -17.94
C CYS A 194 -10.35 -15.32 -18.33
N LYS A 195 -10.28 -16.57 -18.75
CA LYS A 195 -11.45 -17.40 -19.07
C LYS A 195 -12.34 -17.62 -17.87
N GLU A 196 -11.76 -18.01 -16.73
CA GLU A 196 -12.49 -18.23 -15.46
C GLU A 196 -13.31 -16.99 -15.05
N LEU A 197 -12.71 -15.80 -15.18
CA LEU A 197 -13.32 -14.55 -14.77
C LEU A 197 -14.13 -13.87 -15.91
N ASP A 198 -14.17 -14.49 -17.10
CA ASP A 198 -14.75 -13.89 -18.31
C ASP A 198 -14.21 -12.45 -18.54
N VAL A 199 -12.88 -12.31 -18.52
CA VAL A 199 -12.11 -11.09 -18.78
C VAL A 199 -11.42 -11.24 -20.12
N LEU A 200 -11.49 -10.23 -20.99
CA LEU A 200 -10.86 -10.26 -22.31
C LEU A 200 -9.35 -9.96 -22.19
N PRO A 201 -8.46 -10.91 -22.51
CA PRO A 201 -7.04 -10.61 -22.62
C PRO A 201 -6.78 -9.78 -23.88
N CYS A 202 -5.91 -8.78 -23.78
CA CYS A 202 -5.58 -7.91 -24.91
C CYS A 202 -4.12 -7.42 -24.84
N SER A 203 -3.68 -6.72 -25.89
CA SER A 203 -2.42 -6.00 -25.87
C SER A 203 -2.50 -4.76 -24.94
N LYS A 204 -1.35 -4.23 -24.53
CA LYS A 204 -1.31 -2.98 -23.75
C LYS A 204 -1.92 -1.81 -24.53
N ASP A 205 -1.63 -1.73 -25.81
CA ASP A 205 -2.16 -0.66 -26.68
C ASP A 205 -3.68 -0.76 -26.83
N ASP A 206 -4.22 -1.97 -27.07
CA ASP A 206 -5.67 -2.17 -27.14
C ASP A 206 -6.36 -1.83 -25.82
N LEU A 207 -5.74 -2.19 -24.69
CA LEU A 207 -6.26 -1.86 -23.38
C LEU A 207 -6.41 -0.34 -23.21
N ILE A 208 -5.33 0.40 -23.51
CA ILE A 208 -5.26 1.85 -23.34
C ILE A 208 -6.26 2.56 -24.25
N THR A 209 -6.32 2.16 -25.54
CA THR A 209 -7.17 2.84 -26.52
C THR A 209 -8.66 2.57 -26.36
N ASN A 210 -9.02 1.39 -25.82
CA ASN A 210 -10.42 0.99 -25.74
C ASN A 210 -11.04 1.20 -24.34
N SER A 211 -10.26 1.42 -23.30
CA SER A 211 -10.79 1.60 -21.95
C SER A 211 -11.59 2.89 -21.80
N ASP A 212 -12.72 2.81 -21.12
CA ASP A 212 -13.46 3.97 -20.60
C ASP A 212 -13.00 4.29 -19.18
N VAL A 213 -12.62 3.26 -18.41
CA VAL A 213 -11.98 3.34 -17.10
C VAL A 213 -10.71 2.51 -17.15
N LEU A 214 -9.56 3.08 -16.79
CA LEU A 214 -8.28 2.37 -16.72
C LEU A 214 -7.79 2.31 -15.27
N SER A 215 -7.57 1.11 -14.77
CA SER A 215 -7.11 0.92 -13.39
C SER A 215 -5.84 0.05 -13.33
N ILE A 216 -4.87 0.47 -12.48
CA ILE A 216 -3.55 -0.14 -12.42
C ILE A 216 -3.40 -0.93 -11.13
N HIS A 217 -3.20 -2.26 -11.26
CA HIS A 217 -3.10 -3.21 -10.15
C HIS A 217 -1.87 -4.12 -10.27
N VAL A 218 -0.74 -3.55 -10.64
CA VAL A 218 0.54 -4.23 -10.70
C VAL A 218 1.42 -3.89 -9.52
N GLN A 219 2.32 -4.78 -9.16
CA GLN A 219 3.27 -4.53 -8.10
C GLN A 219 4.29 -3.48 -8.54
N GLY A 220 4.52 -2.43 -7.75
CA GLY A 220 5.54 -1.43 -7.99
C GLY A 220 6.94 -2.02 -8.17
N GLY A 221 7.84 -1.27 -8.80
CA GLY A 221 9.23 -1.65 -9.09
C GLY A 221 9.61 -1.46 -10.55
N ASN A 222 10.86 -1.76 -10.90
CA ASN A 222 11.46 -1.46 -12.20
C ASN A 222 10.67 -2.04 -13.40
N ARG A 223 10.00 -3.18 -13.21
CA ARG A 223 9.22 -3.85 -14.26
C ARG A 223 8.09 -2.99 -14.83
N TYR A 224 7.40 -2.26 -13.96
CA TYR A 224 6.25 -1.43 -14.33
C TYR A 224 6.50 0.06 -14.14
N LYS A 225 7.79 0.42 -13.95
CA LYS A 225 8.19 1.83 -13.94
C LYS A 225 7.80 2.43 -15.29
N ASP A 226 7.17 3.59 -15.24
CA ASP A 226 6.71 4.33 -16.44
C ASP A 226 5.81 3.51 -17.38
N CYS A 227 5.05 2.54 -16.83
CA CYS A 227 4.13 1.74 -17.66
C CYS A 227 2.99 2.57 -18.25
N ILE A 228 2.67 3.71 -17.68
CA ILE A 228 1.80 4.75 -18.23
C ILE A 228 2.57 6.06 -18.24
N THR A 229 2.73 6.65 -19.40
CA THR A 229 3.37 7.94 -19.65
C THR A 229 2.39 8.87 -20.38
N LEU A 230 2.81 10.08 -20.67
CA LEU A 230 2.00 11.00 -21.49
C LEU A 230 1.62 10.38 -22.84
N LYS A 231 2.52 9.58 -23.43
CA LYS A 231 2.24 8.88 -24.69
C LYS A 231 1.08 7.91 -24.60
N GLU A 232 0.97 7.19 -23.48
CA GLU A 232 -0.16 6.30 -23.23
C GLU A 232 -1.43 7.09 -22.93
N LEU A 233 -1.34 8.16 -22.14
CA LEU A 233 -2.48 9.01 -21.83
C LEU A 233 -3.07 9.67 -23.09
N ASP A 234 -2.23 10.11 -24.03
CA ASP A 234 -2.67 10.69 -25.30
C ASP A 234 -3.46 9.71 -26.19
N LYS A 235 -3.23 8.39 -26.03
CA LYS A 235 -3.96 7.34 -26.76
C LYS A 235 -5.33 7.03 -26.17
N MET A 236 -5.59 7.41 -24.93
CA MET A 236 -6.84 7.11 -24.25
C MET A 236 -8.01 7.87 -24.90
N LYS A 237 -9.22 7.34 -24.73
CA LYS A 237 -10.44 8.07 -25.09
C LYS A 237 -10.48 9.40 -24.33
N LYS A 238 -10.94 10.47 -24.97
CA LYS A 238 -11.06 11.78 -24.32
C LYS A 238 -12.02 11.81 -23.13
N THR A 239 -12.90 10.83 -23.06
CA THR A 239 -13.88 10.62 -21.97
C THR A 239 -13.43 9.58 -20.95
N ALA A 240 -12.24 8.97 -21.11
CA ALA A 240 -11.73 7.97 -20.19
C ALA A 240 -11.18 8.61 -18.90
N PHE A 241 -11.18 7.84 -17.82
CA PHE A 241 -10.60 8.21 -16.54
C PHE A 241 -9.99 7.00 -15.82
#